data_433433a45f1feb8cb1ceb4c8d9bc0e46
#
_entry.id   433433a45f1feb8cb1ceb4c8d9bc0e46
#
_cell.length_a   1.000
_cell.length_b   1.000
_cell.length_c   1.000
_cell.angle_alpha   90.00
_cell.angle_beta   90.00
_cell.angle_gamma   90.00
#
_symmetry.space_group_name_H-M   'P 1'
#
loop_
_entity.id
_entity.type
_entity.pdbx_description
1 polymer ?
#
loop_
_entity_poly.entity_id
_entity_poly.type
_entity_poly.pdbx_seq_one_letter_code
_entity_poly.pdbx_strand_id
1 'polypeptide(L)'
;YLSHHRRIARDSARRLWQQPVSSMMTWLVMGIALALPVGLLLLLTSLQGVSAGWESSARVTAYLSDAVSIEDARSLKAEVADDSRVAEVELIDRETALEEFRASSGLEDALDYLDGNPLPHTLLVTPSEGSRTADGVEMLLKVIEGLDGVDRVQVDLGWLQRLNAMTDLLGRAVWALALLLAAAVVLVIGNTVRLAIENRRDEILVAKLVGGTDAFVRRPFLYTGAWFGLGGGIVAFILLQVSLWWLSGPVERLAGLYRSECSLSGLSVDGALALIIAAMLLGWLGAWVAVKRHLDDIEPGEIAGG
;
A
#
# COMPACT_ATOMS: atom_id res chain seq x y z
N TYR A 1 -38.10 12.11 13.99
CA TYR A 1 -36.74 12.59 13.75
C TYR A 1 -36.12 11.84 12.56
N LEU A 2 -36.10 10.51 12.57
CA LEU A 2 -35.53 9.65 11.51
C LEU A 2 -36.23 9.81 10.14
N SER A 3 -37.52 10.03 10.11
CA SER A 3 -38.26 10.25 8.86
C SER A 3 -37.87 11.55 8.15
N HIS A 4 -37.55 12.57 8.90
CA HIS A 4 -37.10 13.86 8.38
C HIS A 4 -35.71 13.75 7.73
N HIS A 5 -34.73 13.06 8.38
CA HIS A 5 -33.40 12.81 7.82
C HIS A 5 -33.44 11.98 6.52
N ARG A 6 -34.30 10.94 6.49
CA ARG A 6 -34.49 10.13 5.27
C ARG A 6 -35.08 10.95 4.10
N ARG A 7 -35.99 11.89 4.39
CA ARG A 7 -36.55 12.77 3.37
C ARG A 7 -35.52 13.70 2.80
N ILE A 8 -34.76 14.40 3.64
CA ILE A 8 -33.69 15.32 3.20
C ILE A 8 -32.62 14.58 2.39
N ALA A 9 -32.16 13.40 2.85
CA ALA A 9 -31.16 12.59 2.13
C ALA A 9 -31.69 12.20 0.73
N ARG A 10 -32.95 11.76 0.62
CA ARG A 10 -33.59 11.38 -0.66
C ARG A 10 -33.73 12.58 -1.59
N ASP A 11 -34.15 13.72 -1.06
CA ASP A 11 -34.33 14.95 -1.85
C ASP A 11 -32.97 15.48 -2.34
N SER A 12 -31.91 15.40 -1.52
CA SER A 12 -30.56 15.73 -1.94
C SER A 12 -30.06 14.80 -3.05
N ALA A 13 -30.28 13.49 -2.94
CA ALA A 13 -29.93 12.54 -3.99
C ALA A 13 -30.69 12.83 -5.30
N ARG A 14 -32.03 13.08 -5.23
CA ARG A 14 -32.84 13.37 -6.41
C ARG A 14 -32.35 14.60 -7.17
N ARG A 15 -31.84 15.60 -6.48
CA ARG A 15 -31.30 16.82 -7.09
C ARG A 15 -30.01 16.57 -7.88
N LEU A 16 -29.14 15.66 -7.42
CA LEU A 16 -27.95 15.24 -8.15
C LEU A 16 -28.31 14.61 -9.51
N TRP A 17 -29.42 13.86 -9.55
CA TRP A 17 -29.94 13.28 -10.78
C TRP A 17 -30.58 14.30 -11.73
N GLN A 18 -30.94 15.48 -11.26
CA GLN A 18 -31.47 16.58 -12.12
C GLN A 18 -30.35 17.31 -12.89
N GLN A 19 -29.09 17.21 -12.45
CA GLN A 19 -27.91 17.75 -13.13
C GLN A 19 -26.88 16.66 -13.38
N PRO A 20 -27.19 15.65 -14.23
CA PRO A 20 -26.39 14.44 -14.32
C PRO A 20 -24.96 14.70 -14.79
N VAL A 21 -24.77 15.58 -15.76
CA VAL A 21 -23.44 15.88 -16.35
C VAL A 21 -22.51 16.49 -15.30
N SER A 22 -22.96 17.50 -14.56
CA SER A 22 -22.15 18.14 -13.53
C SER A 22 -21.82 17.19 -12.37
N SER A 23 -22.80 16.39 -11.95
CA SER A 23 -22.62 15.40 -10.89
C SER A 23 -21.65 14.30 -11.31
N MET A 24 -21.76 13.76 -12.53
CA MET A 24 -20.84 12.76 -13.07
C MET A 24 -19.41 13.30 -13.18
N MET A 25 -19.22 14.53 -13.66
CA MET A 25 -17.89 15.15 -13.70
C MET A 25 -17.27 15.24 -12.32
N THR A 26 -18.03 15.66 -11.31
CA THR A 26 -17.55 15.75 -9.94
C THR A 26 -17.21 14.36 -9.38
N TRP A 27 -18.06 13.35 -9.60
CA TRP A 27 -17.79 11.97 -9.20
C TRP A 27 -16.55 11.40 -9.88
N LEU A 28 -16.34 11.70 -11.17
CA LEU A 28 -15.19 11.22 -11.93
C LEU A 28 -13.89 11.86 -11.43
N VAL A 29 -13.87 13.16 -11.20
CA VAL A 29 -12.69 13.86 -10.64
C VAL A 29 -12.34 13.31 -9.26
N MET A 30 -13.34 13.13 -8.38
CA MET A 30 -13.15 12.54 -7.07
C MET A 30 -12.71 11.08 -7.15
N GLY A 31 -13.33 10.34 -8.07
CA GLY A 31 -12.99 8.93 -8.31
C GLY A 31 -11.53 8.76 -8.71
N ILE A 32 -11.04 9.54 -9.66
CA ILE A 32 -9.63 9.52 -10.08
C ILE A 32 -8.72 9.93 -8.92
N ALA A 33 -9.06 11.01 -8.20
CA ALA A 33 -8.25 11.49 -7.08
C ALA A 33 -8.12 10.47 -5.95
N LEU A 34 -9.16 9.66 -5.69
CA LEU A 34 -9.15 8.63 -4.66
C LEU A 34 -8.56 7.29 -5.17
N ALA A 35 -8.81 6.94 -6.45
CA ALA A 35 -8.30 5.70 -7.03
C ALA A 35 -6.78 5.69 -7.13
N LEU A 36 -6.15 6.85 -7.45
CA LEU A 36 -4.72 6.91 -7.70
C LEU A 36 -3.87 6.52 -6.48
N PRO A 37 -4.02 7.11 -5.27
CA PRO A 37 -3.23 6.70 -4.12
C PRO A 37 -3.53 5.27 -3.67
N VAL A 38 -4.79 4.83 -3.73
CA VAL A 38 -5.16 3.47 -3.36
C VAL A 38 -4.59 2.46 -4.35
N GLY A 39 -4.61 2.75 -5.65
CA GLY A 39 -3.99 1.93 -6.68
C GLY A 39 -2.47 1.82 -6.50
N LEU A 40 -1.80 2.94 -6.17
CA LEU A 40 -0.37 2.92 -5.86
C LEU A 40 -0.05 2.11 -4.60
N LEU A 41 -0.87 2.19 -3.56
CA LEU A 41 -0.71 1.35 -2.35
C LEU A 41 -0.87 -0.13 -2.69
N LEU A 42 -1.88 -0.50 -3.49
CA LEU A 42 -2.08 -1.88 -3.92
C LEU A 42 -0.92 -2.40 -4.77
N LEU A 43 -0.39 -1.58 -5.67
CA LEU A 43 0.80 -1.92 -6.45
C LEU A 43 2.03 -2.08 -5.55
N LEU A 44 2.22 -1.20 -4.58
CA LEU A 44 3.34 -1.26 -3.64
C LEU A 44 3.28 -2.54 -2.81
N THR A 45 2.12 -2.90 -2.27
CA THR A 45 1.94 -4.15 -1.50
C THR A 45 2.11 -5.39 -2.36
N SER A 46 1.68 -5.36 -3.63
CA SER A 46 1.90 -6.45 -4.57
C SER A 46 3.37 -6.62 -4.92
N LEU A 47 4.12 -5.52 -5.11
CA LEU A 47 5.57 -5.56 -5.33
C LEU A 47 6.32 -6.09 -4.11
N GLN A 48 5.88 -5.76 -2.89
CA GLN A 48 6.42 -6.34 -1.66
C GLN A 48 6.20 -7.86 -1.61
N GLY A 49 5.06 -8.36 -2.08
CA GLY A 49 4.81 -9.80 -2.20
C GLY A 49 5.75 -10.50 -3.19
N VAL A 50 6.13 -9.83 -4.29
CA VAL A 50 7.15 -10.34 -5.24
C VAL A 50 8.54 -10.32 -4.63
N SER A 51 8.89 -9.25 -3.90
CA SER A 51 10.17 -9.15 -3.23
C SER A 51 10.31 -10.14 -2.07
N ALA A 52 9.21 -10.58 -1.45
CA ALA A 52 9.23 -11.69 -0.50
C ALA A 52 9.70 -13.01 -1.15
N GLY A 53 9.40 -13.22 -2.43
CA GLY A 53 10.02 -14.29 -3.24
C GLY A 53 11.53 -14.07 -3.50
N TRP A 54 11.98 -12.80 -3.57
CA TRP A 54 13.39 -12.43 -3.67
C TRP A 54 14.08 -12.33 -2.31
N GLU A 55 13.33 -12.13 -1.23
CA GLU A 55 13.78 -12.24 0.16
C GLU A 55 14.17 -13.69 0.53
N SER A 56 13.71 -14.70 -0.22
CA SER A 56 14.30 -16.05 -0.17
C SER A 56 15.78 -16.04 -0.62
N SER A 57 16.23 -14.95 -1.27
CA SER A 57 17.63 -14.70 -1.62
C SER A 57 18.42 -14.01 -0.49
N ALA A 58 17.80 -13.56 0.60
CA ALA A 58 18.48 -13.16 1.83
C ALA A 58 18.96 -14.40 2.59
N ARG A 59 19.69 -15.28 1.88
CA ARG A 59 20.31 -16.46 2.50
C ARG A 59 21.55 -16.02 3.25
N VAL A 60 21.66 -16.50 4.47
CA VAL A 60 22.89 -16.38 5.25
C VAL A 60 23.79 -17.50 4.83
N THR A 61 24.95 -17.18 4.29
CA THR A 61 25.94 -18.16 3.86
C THR A 61 26.99 -18.29 4.96
N ALA A 62 27.05 -19.45 5.60
CA ALA A 62 28.05 -19.77 6.59
C ALA A 62 29.10 -20.72 5.97
N TYR A 63 30.31 -20.24 5.87
CA TYR A 63 31.46 -21.04 5.43
C TYR A 63 32.04 -21.77 6.65
N LEU A 64 32.15 -23.09 6.54
CA LEU A 64 32.72 -23.91 7.59
C LEU A 64 34.25 -23.94 7.49
N SER A 65 34.89 -24.15 8.61
CA SER A 65 36.34 -24.33 8.65
C SER A 65 36.77 -25.56 7.84
N ASP A 66 37.94 -25.50 7.23
CA ASP A 66 38.52 -26.61 6.47
C ASP A 66 38.73 -27.89 7.31
N ALA A 67 38.81 -27.74 8.64
CA ALA A 67 38.92 -28.84 9.58
C ALA A 67 37.62 -29.61 9.85
N VAL A 68 36.47 -29.06 9.45
CA VAL A 68 35.16 -29.68 9.70
C VAL A 68 34.91 -30.83 8.72
N SER A 69 34.63 -31.99 9.25
CA SER A 69 34.24 -33.14 8.45
C SER A 69 32.81 -33.00 7.90
N ILE A 70 32.47 -33.80 6.89
CA ILE A 70 31.10 -33.80 6.34
C ILE A 70 30.06 -34.26 7.38
N GLU A 71 30.45 -35.17 8.32
CA GLU A 71 29.60 -35.63 9.43
C GLU A 71 29.33 -34.50 10.42
N ASP A 72 30.38 -33.73 10.76
CA ASP A 72 30.25 -32.56 11.65
C ASP A 72 29.42 -31.46 11.00
N ALA A 73 29.62 -31.23 9.69
CA ALA A 73 28.82 -30.29 8.91
C ALA A 73 27.32 -30.66 8.88
N ARG A 74 26.99 -31.97 8.83
CA ARG A 74 25.59 -32.42 8.94
C ARG A 74 25.03 -32.21 10.35
N SER A 75 25.86 -32.39 11.38
CA SER A 75 25.45 -32.10 12.76
C SER A 75 25.18 -30.63 12.98
N LEU A 76 26.05 -29.75 12.49
CA LEU A 76 25.85 -28.29 12.49
C LEU A 76 24.58 -27.86 11.70
N LYS A 77 24.35 -28.50 10.54
CA LYS A 77 23.10 -28.30 9.81
C LYS A 77 21.88 -28.60 10.66
N ALA A 78 21.88 -29.70 11.38
CA ALA A 78 20.75 -30.08 12.24
C ALA A 78 20.58 -29.13 13.44
N GLU A 79 21.66 -28.68 14.05
CA GLU A 79 21.67 -27.68 15.12
C GLU A 79 21.10 -26.33 14.67
N VAL A 80 21.56 -25.84 13.51
CA VAL A 80 21.06 -24.57 12.93
C VAL A 80 19.58 -24.70 12.50
N ALA A 81 19.17 -25.86 12.01
CA ALA A 81 17.79 -26.10 11.57
C ALA A 81 16.78 -26.18 12.75
N ASP A 82 17.24 -26.45 13.96
CA ASP A 82 16.39 -26.47 15.17
C ASP A 82 16.08 -25.07 15.73
N ASP A 83 16.75 -24.04 15.23
CA ASP A 83 16.48 -22.66 15.63
C ASP A 83 15.18 -22.14 15.00
N SER A 84 14.27 -21.66 15.83
CA SER A 84 12.94 -21.15 15.42
C SER A 84 13.00 -19.97 14.43
N ARG A 85 14.15 -19.30 14.33
CA ARG A 85 14.42 -18.20 13.40
C ARG A 85 14.80 -18.66 12.00
N VAL A 86 15.00 -19.96 11.82
CA VAL A 86 15.42 -20.60 10.58
C VAL A 86 14.24 -21.31 9.94
N ALA A 87 14.03 -21.08 8.63
CA ALA A 87 13.03 -21.80 7.84
C ALA A 87 13.62 -23.06 7.19
N GLU A 88 14.83 -22.96 6.68
CA GLU A 88 15.49 -24.03 5.93
C GLU A 88 17.01 -23.89 6.03
N VAL A 89 17.72 -25.02 6.08
CA VAL A 89 19.19 -25.07 5.98
C VAL A 89 19.57 -26.08 4.90
N GLU A 90 20.33 -25.61 3.94
CA GLU A 90 20.91 -26.42 2.89
C GLU A 90 22.41 -26.57 3.14
N LEU A 91 22.95 -27.80 3.09
CA LEU A 91 24.38 -28.06 3.17
C LEU A 91 24.91 -28.31 1.76
N ILE A 92 25.81 -27.47 1.34
CA ILE A 92 26.57 -27.65 0.09
C ILE A 92 27.95 -28.19 0.49
N ASP A 93 28.20 -29.44 0.11
CA ASP A 93 29.51 -30.03 0.34
C ASP A 93 30.54 -29.43 -0.62
N ARG A 94 31.84 -29.55 -0.28
CA ARG A 94 32.95 -28.94 -1.03
C ARG A 94 33.05 -29.47 -2.46
N GLU A 95 32.67 -30.72 -2.70
CA GLU A 95 32.73 -31.34 -4.03
C GLU A 95 31.61 -30.73 -4.90
N THR A 96 30.38 -30.68 -4.40
CA THR A 96 29.26 -30.03 -5.08
C THR A 96 29.51 -28.54 -5.32
N ALA A 97 30.06 -27.83 -4.32
CA ALA A 97 30.44 -26.42 -4.49
C ALA A 97 31.45 -26.21 -5.61
N LEU A 98 32.42 -27.10 -5.75
CA LEU A 98 33.41 -27.03 -6.82
C LEU A 98 32.80 -27.30 -8.21
N GLU A 99 31.90 -28.29 -8.32
CA GLU A 99 31.19 -28.58 -9.56
C GLU A 99 30.32 -27.40 -10.00
N GLU A 100 29.56 -26.81 -9.10
CA GLU A 100 28.75 -25.62 -9.38
C GLU A 100 29.61 -24.42 -9.76
N PHE A 101 30.73 -24.22 -9.08
CA PHE A 101 31.66 -23.13 -9.40
C PHE A 101 32.28 -23.31 -10.77
N ARG A 102 32.70 -24.53 -11.16
CA ARG A 102 33.19 -24.84 -12.50
C ARG A 102 32.14 -24.54 -13.58
N ALA A 103 30.91 -24.98 -13.35
CA ALA A 103 29.82 -24.79 -14.32
C ALA A 103 29.41 -23.32 -14.52
N SER A 104 29.58 -22.47 -13.47
CA SER A 104 29.05 -21.11 -13.47
C SER A 104 30.10 -20.01 -13.64
N SER A 105 31.35 -20.23 -13.24
CA SER A 105 32.38 -19.18 -13.18
C SER A 105 33.14 -18.97 -14.48
N GLY A 106 33.21 -19.96 -15.38
CA GLY A 106 34.06 -19.92 -16.57
C GLY A 106 35.56 -19.90 -16.25
N LEU A 107 35.96 -20.24 -15.02
CA LEU A 107 37.35 -20.25 -14.53
C LEU A 107 37.94 -21.67 -14.40
N GLU A 108 37.46 -22.62 -15.23
CA GLU A 108 37.91 -24.01 -15.20
C GLU A 108 39.45 -24.12 -15.25
N ASP A 109 40.07 -23.40 -16.19
CA ASP A 109 41.53 -23.42 -16.37
C ASP A 109 42.32 -22.93 -15.14
N ALA A 110 41.73 -22.02 -14.35
CA ALA A 110 42.36 -21.48 -13.16
C ALA A 110 42.35 -22.47 -11.99
N LEU A 111 41.28 -23.27 -11.89
CA LEU A 111 41.13 -24.28 -10.84
C LEU A 111 42.10 -25.47 -11.03
N ASP A 112 42.48 -25.76 -12.26
CA ASP A 112 43.44 -26.85 -12.57
C ASP A 112 44.89 -26.53 -12.09
N TYR A 113 45.15 -25.27 -11.76
CA TYR A 113 46.45 -24.86 -11.19
C TYR A 113 46.51 -24.94 -9.65
N LEU A 114 45.39 -25.30 -9.00
CA LEU A 114 45.28 -25.42 -7.54
C LEU A 114 45.55 -26.86 -7.09
N ASP A 115 46.37 -27.04 -6.04
CA ASP A 115 46.63 -28.32 -5.42
C ASP A 115 45.47 -28.73 -4.50
N GLY A 116 44.32 -29.10 -5.10
CA GLY A 116 43.12 -29.57 -4.38
C GLY A 116 41.93 -28.61 -4.43
N ASN A 117 40.86 -28.99 -3.77
CA ASN A 117 39.65 -28.18 -3.71
C ASN A 117 39.77 -27.04 -2.66
N PRO A 118 39.75 -25.76 -3.07
CA PRO A 118 39.90 -24.63 -2.15
C PRO A 118 38.61 -24.22 -1.48
N LEU A 119 37.48 -24.86 -1.84
CA LEU A 119 36.17 -24.47 -1.31
C LEU A 119 35.86 -25.23 -0.02
N PRO A 120 35.35 -24.52 1.01
CA PRO A 120 34.90 -25.15 2.24
C PRO A 120 33.51 -25.75 2.11
N HIS A 121 33.07 -26.55 3.08
CA HIS A 121 31.67 -26.88 3.27
C HIS A 121 30.90 -25.61 3.61
N THR A 122 29.68 -25.47 3.06
CA THR A 122 28.89 -24.23 3.19
C THR A 122 27.48 -24.57 3.64
N LEU A 123 27.00 -23.85 4.66
CA LEU A 123 25.59 -23.89 5.05
C LEU A 123 24.88 -22.66 4.46
N LEU A 124 23.85 -22.90 3.67
CA LEU A 124 22.92 -21.88 3.20
C LEU A 124 21.70 -21.87 4.12
N VAL A 125 21.59 -20.84 4.95
CA VAL A 125 20.54 -20.69 5.94
C VAL A 125 19.51 -19.69 5.44
N THR A 126 18.25 -20.13 5.31
CA THR A 126 17.12 -19.29 4.95
C THR A 126 16.39 -18.88 6.24
N PRO A 127 16.31 -17.58 6.58
CA PRO A 127 15.60 -17.11 7.76
C PRO A 127 14.08 -17.36 7.66
N SER A 128 13.42 -17.62 8.80
CA SER A 128 11.96 -17.70 8.89
C SER A 128 11.32 -16.33 8.61
N GLU A 129 10.05 -16.30 8.23
CA GLU A 129 9.33 -15.05 7.89
C GLU A 129 9.45 -13.95 8.96
N GLY A 130 9.37 -14.32 10.23
CA GLY A 130 9.50 -13.40 11.35
C GLY A 130 10.91 -12.83 11.55
N SER A 131 11.93 -13.49 11.00
CA SER A 131 13.36 -13.16 11.16
C SER A 131 13.99 -12.56 9.90
N ARG A 132 13.23 -12.33 8.85
CA ARG A 132 13.70 -11.71 7.58
C ARG A 132 13.94 -10.21 7.65
N THR A 133 13.68 -9.57 8.80
CA THR A 133 14.03 -8.17 9.03
C THR A 133 15.53 -8.01 9.19
N ALA A 134 16.06 -6.80 8.90
CA ALA A 134 17.51 -6.52 9.04
C ALA A 134 18.02 -6.89 10.45
N ASP A 135 17.26 -6.53 11.50
CA ASP A 135 17.58 -6.84 12.88
C ASP A 135 17.51 -8.36 13.17
N GLY A 136 16.51 -9.04 12.60
CA GLY A 136 16.34 -10.49 12.76
C GLY A 136 17.47 -11.28 12.10
N VAL A 137 17.88 -10.88 10.90
CA VAL A 137 19.03 -11.47 10.17
C VAL A 137 20.32 -11.18 10.92
N GLU A 138 20.52 -9.97 11.47
CA GLU A 138 21.72 -9.65 12.26
C GLU A 138 21.80 -10.47 13.55
N MET A 139 20.68 -10.73 14.22
CA MET A 139 20.65 -11.63 15.38
C MET A 139 20.97 -13.07 14.99
N LEU A 140 20.44 -13.57 13.88
CA LEU A 140 20.73 -14.90 13.36
C LEU A 140 22.22 -15.04 12.99
N LEU A 141 22.79 -14.03 12.35
CA LEU A 141 24.23 -13.92 12.02
C LEU A 141 25.09 -14.16 13.27
N LYS A 142 24.84 -13.41 14.35
CA LYS A 142 25.60 -13.51 15.61
C LYS A 142 25.52 -14.90 16.22
N VAL A 143 24.39 -15.60 16.07
CA VAL A 143 24.22 -16.95 16.56
C VAL A 143 25.03 -17.94 15.74
N ILE A 144 24.96 -17.85 14.41
CA ILE A 144 25.69 -18.74 13.50
C ILE A 144 27.21 -18.51 13.60
N GLU A 145 27.67 -17.24 13.71
CA GLU A 145 29.09 -16.91 13.93
C GLU A 145 29.65 -17.46 15.26
N GLY A 146 28.78 -17.67 16.25
CA GLY A 146 29.16 -18.23 17.55
C GLY A 146 29.27 -19.74 17.57
N LEU A 147 28.93 -20.46 16.50
CA LEU A 147 29.00 -21.92 16.44
C LEU A 147 30.43 -22.40 16.18
N ASP A 148 30.83 -23.44 16.90
CA ASP A 148 32.13 -24.07 16.68
C ASP A 148 32.19 -24.72 15.30
N GLY A 149 33.22 -24.41 14.53
CA GLY A 149 33.42 -24.92 13.17
C GLY A 149 32.95 -23.97 12.06
N VAL A 150 32.33 -22.83 12.38
CA VAL A 150 32.04 -21.76 11.42
C VAL A 150 33.25 -20.82 11.34
N ASP A 151 33.80 -20.65 10.14
CA ASP A 151 34.95 -19.74 9.89
C ASP A 151 34.48 -18.33 9.57
N ARG A 152 33.44 -18.22 8.72
CA ARG A 152 32.94 -16.94 8.24
C ARG A 152 31.45 -17.03 7.92
N VAL A 153 30.70 -15.98 8.24
CA VAL A 153 29.31 -15.82 7.82
C VAL A 153 29.21 -14.61 6.91
N GLN A 154 28.55 -14.79 5.78
CA GLN A 154 28.32 -13.73 4.80
C GLN A 154 26.85 -13.59 4.52
N VAL A 155 26.37 -12.34 4.52
CA VAL A 155 25.02 -12.00 4.09
C VAL A 155 25.05 -10.66 3.37
N ASP A 156 24.29 -10.54 2.29
CA ASP A 156 24.15 -9.25 1.60
C ASP A 156 23.06 -8.39 2.25
N LEU A 157 23.32 -7.93 3.47
CA LEU A 157 22.43 -7.01 4.19
C LEU A 157 22.30 -5.66 3.47
N GLY A 158 23.33 -5.25 2.72
CA GLY A 158 23.34 -3.95 2.06
C GLY A 158 22.24 -3.84 0.99
N TRP A 159 21.98 -4.92 0.26
CA TRP A 159 20.90 -4.95 -0.73
C TRP A 159 19.51 -4.91 -0.06
N LEU A 160 19.32 -5.71 0.99
CA LEU A 160 18.07 -5.78 1.75
C LEU A 160 17.74 -4.42 2.39
N GLN A 161 18.71 -3.76 3.00
CA GLN A 161 18.55 -2.43 3.59
C GLN A 161 18.18 -1.39 2.54
N ARG A 162 18.77 -1.42 1.34
CA ARG A 162 18.43 -0.52 0.23
C ARG A 162 17.01 -0.76 -0.28
N LEU A 163 16.60 -2.02 -0.42
CA LEU A 163 15.25 -2.38 -0.85
C LEU A 163 14.21 -1.87 0.15
N ASN A 164 14.40 -2.13 1.45
CA ASN A 164 13.52 -1.66 2.50
C ASN A 164 13.46 -0.12 2.55
N ALA A 165 14.60 0.56 2.44
CA ALA A 165 14.64 2.01 2.40
C ALA A 165 13.90 2.60 1.18
N MET A 166 14.01 1.97 0.00
CA MET A 166 13.27 2.37 -1.20
C MET A 166 11.76 2.16 -1.01
N THR A 167 11.35 1.04 -0.44
CA THR A 167 9.94 0.72 -0.19
C THR A 167 9.33 1.68 0.82
N ASP A 168 10.04 2.00 1.90
CA ASP A 168 9.63 3.00 2.88
C ASP A 168 9.49 4.40 2.28
N LEU A 169 10.45 4.79 1.43
CA LEU A 169 10.41 6.07 0.74
C LEU A 169 9.18 6.17 -0.18
N LEU A 170 8.94 5.12 -0.98
CA LEU A 170 7.77 5.05 -1.85
C LEU A 170 6.47 5.08 -1.04
N GLY A 171 6.39 4.33 0.06
CA GLY A 171 5.24 4.34 0.96
C GLY A 171 4.94 5.74 1.50
N ARG A 172 5.96 6.46 1.97
CA ARG A 172 5.82 7.85 2.44
C ARG A 172 5.38 8.79 1.32
N ALA A 173 5.92 8.63 0.11
CA ALA A 173 5.53 9.43 -1.05
C ALA A 173 4.05 9.19 -1.43
N VAL A 174 3.58 7.94 -1.40
CA VAL A 174 2.17 7.60 -1.65
C VAL A 174 1.25 8.19 -0.59
N TRP A 175 1.64 8.15 0.70
CA TRP A 175 0.88 8.79 1.77
C TRP A 175 0.82 10.32 1.63
N ALA A 176 1.93 10.97 1.26
CA ALA A 176 1.95 12.41 0.99
C ALA A 176 1.01 12.77 -0.17
N LEU A 177 1.06 11.97 -1.26
CA LEU A 177 0.16 12.14 -2.40
C LEU A 177 -1.31 11.93 -2.00
N ALA A 178 -1.61 10.91 -1.20
CA ALA A 178 -2.96 10.64 -0.70
C ALA A 178 -3.51 11.84 0.10
N LEU A 179 -2.68 12.43 0.95
CA LEU A 179 -3.07 13.62 1.74
C LEU A 179 -3.35 14.83 0.83
N LEU A 180 -2.50 15.08 -0.17
CA LEU A 180 -2.70 16.17 -1.13
C LEU A 180 -3.98 15.98 -1.95
N LEU A 181 -4.23 14.76 -2.43
CA LEU A 181 -5.44 14.46 -3.20
C LEU A 181 -6.70 14.49 -2.33
N ALA A 182 -6.63 14.04 -1.07
CA ALA A 182 -7.73 14.20 -0.11
C ALA A 182 -8.05 15.68 0.13
N ALA A 183 -7.04 16.53 0.28
CA ALA A 183 -7.23 17.98 0.39
C ALA A 183 -7.85 18.56 -0.89
N ALA A 184 -7.41 18.13 -2.07
CA ALA A 184 -8.00 18.54 -3.34
C ALA A 184 -9.49 18.14 -3.44
N VAL A 185 -9.85 16.91 -3.03
CA VAL A 185 -11.24 16.44 -2.96
C VAL A 185 -12.08 17.35 -2.06
N VAL A 186 -11.58 17.68 -0.86
CA VAL A 186 -12.26 18.60 0.07
C VAL A 186 -12.48 19.97 -0.56
N LEU A 187 -11.48 20.51 -1.27
CA LEU A 187 -11.59 21.79 -1.96
C LEU A 187 -12.60 21.75 -3.12
N VAL A 188 -12.59 20.69 -3.93
CA VAL A 188 -13.55 20.52 -5.05
C VAL A 188 -14.98 20.46 -4.52
N ILE A 189 -15.24 19.66 -3.48
CA ILE A 189 -16.56 19.58 -2.86
C ILE A 189 -16.93 20.90 -2.20
N GLY A 190 -15.96 21.52 -1.52
CA GLY A 190 -16.17 22.83 -0.91
C GLY A 190 -16.62 23.87 -1.91
N ASN A 191 -15.96 23.96 -3.06
CA ASN A 191 -16.34 24.86 -4.14
C ASN A 191 -17.71 24.51 -4.77
N THR A 192 -17.99 23.21 -4.98
CA THR A 192 -19.29 22.75 -5.50
C THR A 192 -20.43 23.11 -4.56
N VAL A 193 -20.23 22.90 -3.26
CA VAL A 193 -21.23 23.26 -2.22
C VAL A 193 -21.39 24.77 -2.12
N ARG A 194 -20.31 25.53 -2.20
CA ARG A 194 -20.37 27.01 -2.24
C ARG A 194 -21.26 27.49 -3.38
N LEU A 195 -21.03 27.01 -4.59
CA LEU A 195 -21.86 27.37 -5.75
C LEU A 195 -23.33 26.94 -5.55
N ALA A 196 -23.57 25.80 -4.91
CA ALA A 196 -24.91 25.34 -4.59
C ALA A 196 -25.62 26.24 -3.55
N ILE A 197 -24.88 26.79 -2.59
CA ILE A 197 -25.38 27.77 -1.61
C ILE A 197 -25.73 29.07 -2.32
N GLU A 198 -24.83 29.59 -3.16
CA GLU A 198 -25.02 30.84 -3.89
C GLU A 198 -26.24 30.77 -4.82
N ASN A 199 -26.41 29.68 -5.55
CA ASN A 199 -27.57 29.44 -6.42
C ASN A 199 -28.91 29.35 -5.64
N ARG A 200 -28.89 29.28 -4.31
CA ARG A 200 -30.08 29.19 -3.44
C ARG A 200 -30.10 30.29 -2.39
N ARG A 201 -29.35 31.34 -2.60
CA ARG A 201 -29.24 32.43 -1.66
C ARG A 201 -30.62 33.00 -1.26
N ASP A 202 -31.50 33.19 -2.23
CA ASP A 202 -32.83 33.75 -1.99
C ASP A 202 -33.74 32.78 -1.18
N GLU A 203 -33.66 31.45 -1.47
CA GLU A 203 -34.37 30.43 -0.72
C GLU A 203 -33.90 30.38 0.75
N ILE A 204 -32.60 30.52 0.96
CA ILE A 204 -31.97 30.52 2.28
C ILE A 204 -32.37 31.77 3.05
N LEU A 205 -32.34 32.94 2.40
CA LEU A 205 -32.76 34.21 3.00
C LEU A 205 -34.19 34.17 3.48
N VAL A 206 -35.14 33.72 2.63
CA VAL A 206 -36.55 33.56 3.00
C VAL A 206 -36.70 32.60 4.18
N ALA A 207 -35.96 31.46 4.15
CA ALA A 207 -36.01 30.50 5.26
C ALA A 207 -35.53 31.08 6.58
N LYS A 208 -34.45 31.89 6.56
CA LYS A 208 -33.92 32.60 7.73
C LYS A 208 -34.93 33.67 8.26
N LEU A 209 -35.55 34.43 7.36
CA LEU A 209 -36.54 35.46 7.72
C LEU A 209 -37.78 34.86 8.39
N VAL A 210 -38.20 33.63 8.06
CA VAL A 210 -39.33 32.91 8.69
C VAL A 210 -38.89 32.19 9.98
N GLY A 211 -37.60 32.33 10.42
CA GLY A 211 -37.07 31.77 11.66
C GLY A 211 -36.39 30.40 11.51
N GLY A 212 -35.98 30.04 10.32
CA GLY A 212 -35.19 28.83 10.06
C GLY A 212 -33.82 28.90 10.75
N THR A 213 -33.47 27.86 11.52
CA THR A 213 -32.16 27.77 12.18
C THR A 213 -31.08 27.43 11.18
N ASP A 214 -29.82 27.87 11.45
CA ASP A 214 -28.64 27.53 10.63
C ASP A 214 -28.46 26.02 10.48
N ALA A 215 -28.74 25.26 11.54
CA ALA A 215 -28.70 23.80 11.49
C ALA A 215 -29.70 23.21 10.48
N PHE A 216 -30.82 23.82 10.28
CA PHE A 216 -31.83 23.40 9.30
C PHE A 216 -31.35 23.66 7.87
N VAL A 217 -30.76 24.82 7.64
CA VAL A 217 -30.19 25.22 6.34
C VAL A 217 -28.97 24.41 5.97
N ARG A 218 -28.10 24.04 6.92
CA ARG A 218 -26.85 23.28 6.69
C ARG A 218 -27.11 21.84 6.23
N ARG A 219 -28.12 21.17 6.79
CA ARG A 219 -28.36 19.73 6.58
C ARG A 219 -28.40 19.28 5.11
N PRO A 220 -29.15 19.90 4.22
CA PRO A 220 -29.19 19.49 2.80
C PRO A 220 -27.84 19.46 2.12
N PHE A 221 -26.99 20.45 2.42
CA PHE A 221 -25.66 20.57 1.82
C PHE A 221 -24.69 19.51 2.33
N LEU A 222 -24.76 19.16 3.61
CA LEU A 222 -23.97 18.07 4.20
C LEU A 222 -24.32 16.72 3.56
N TYR A 223 -25.61 16.45 3.34
CA TYR A 223 -26.03 15.25 2.62
C TYR A 223 -25.58 15.27 1.15
N THR A 224 -25.61 16.42 0.51
CA THR A 224 -25.13 16.57 -0.87
C THR A 224 -23.63 16.23 -0.95
N GLY A 225 -22.81 16.73 -0.02
CA GLY A 225 -21.41 16.38 0.08
C GLY A 225 -21.16 14.89 0.32
N ALA A 226 -21.94 14.28 1.22
CA ALA A 226 -21.87 12.83 1.46
C ALA A 226 -22.24 12.01 0.21
N TRP A 227 -23.24 12.43 -0.56
CA TRP A 227 -23.61 11.80 -1.83
C TRP A 227 -22.55 11.97 -2.91
N PHE A 228 -21.90 13.13 -2.99
CA PHE A 228 -20.75 13.32 -3.87
C PHE A 228 -19.61 12.38 -3.48
N GLY A 229 -19.32 12.27 -2.17
CA GLY A 229 -18.32 11.35 -1.65
C GLY A 229 -18.63 9.89 -1.98
N LEU A 230 -19.87 9.46 -1.77
CA LEU A 230 -20.32 8.11 -2.10
C LEU A 230 -20.18 7.80 -3.59
N GLY A 231 -20.67 8.68 -4.46
CA GLY A 231 -20.53 8.51 -5.91
C GLY A 231 -19.07 8.50 -6.36
N GLY A 232 -18.22 9.39 -5.82
CA GLY A 232 -16.78 9.41 -6.07
C GLY A 232 -16.09 8.12 -5.60
N GLY A 233 -16.48 7.59 -4.42
CA GLY A 233 -15.95 6.32 -3.91
C GLY A 233 -16.33 5.12 -4.77
N ILE A 234 -17.56 5.07 -5.29
CA ILE A 234 -18.00 4.02 -6.23
C ILE A 234 -17.23 4.11 -7.54
N VAL A 235 -17.04 5.32 -8.08
CA VAL A 235 -16.26 5.53 -9.31
C VAL A 235 -14.80 5.13 -9.07
N ALA A 236 -14.21 5.49 -7.92
CA ALA A 236 -12.85 5.08 -7.55
C ALA A 236 -12.72 3.55 -7.51
N PHE A 237 -13.66 2.87 -6.88
CA PHE A 237 -13.68 1.40 -6.83
C PHE A 237 -13.76 0.78 -8.24
N ILE A 238 -14.65 1.28 -9.10
CA ILE A 238 -14.77 0.78 -10.48
C ILE A 238 -13.47 1.02 -11.25
N LEU A 239 -12.88 2.21 -11.15
CA LEU A 239 -11.61 2.53 -11.81
C LEU A 239 -10.49 1.60 -11.35
N LEU A 240 -10.40 1.32 -10.04
CA LEU A 240 -9.42 0.38 -9.48
C LEU A 240 -9.62 -1.04 -10.03
N GLN A 241 -10.85 -1.55 -10.00
CA GLN A 241 -11.14 -2.90 -10.49
C GLN A 241 -10.83 -3.04 -11.98
N VAL A 242 -11.22 -2.06 -12.79
CA VAL A 242 -10.93 -2.05 -14.23
C VAL A 242 -9.41 -1.98 -14.48
N SER A 243 -8.70 -1.11 -13.75
CA SER A 243 -7.24 -0.98 -13.89
C SER A 243 -6.51 -2.26 -13.48
N LEU A 244 -6.89 -2.87 -12.36
CA LEU A 244 -6.30 -4.13 -11.89
C LEU A 244 -6.59 -5.28 -12.84
N TRP A 245 -7.82 -5.38 -13.35
CA TRP A 245 -8.18 -6.40 -14.35
C TRP A 245 -7.37 -6.23 -15.65
N TRP A 246 -7.13 -5.00 -16.08
CA TRP A 246 -6.33 -4.73 -17.27
C TRP A 246 -4.84 -5.03 -17.07
N LEU A 247 -4.33 -4.81 -15.86
CA LEU A 247 -2.93 -5.06 -15.49
C LEU A 247 -2.66 -6.53 -15.13
N SER A 248 -3.65 -7.32 -14.73
CA SER A 248 -3.45 -8.71 -14.26
C SER A 248 -2.76 -9.59 -15.30
N GLY A 249 -3.17 -9.51 -16.56
CA GLY A 249 -2.58 -10.33 -17.63
C GLY A 249 -1.08 -10.06 -17.87
N PRO A 250 -0.62 -8.81 -18.05
CA PRO A 250 0.81 -8.48 -18.12
C PRO A 250 1.62 -8.89 -16.88
N VAL A 251 1.04 -8.71 -15.69
CA VAL A 251 1.72 -9.03 -14.42
C VAL A 251 1.86 -10.54 -14.22
N GLU A 252 0.83 -11.32 -14.51
CA GLU A 252 0.89 -12.79 -14.47
C GLU A 252 1.93 -13.36 -15.44
N ARG A 253 2.07 -12.76 -16.63
CA ARG A 253 3.13 -13.15 -17.59
C ARG A 253 4.52 -12.87 -17.05
N LEU A 254 4.74 -11.71 -16.44
CA LEU A 254 5.99 -11.37 -15.80
C LEU A 254 6.28 -12.31 -14.62
N ALA A 255 5.31 -12.54 -13.75
CA ALA A 255 5.45 -13.44 -12.61
C ALA A 255 5.83 -14.87 -13.06
N GLY A 256 5.22 -15.37 -14.14
CA GLY A 256 5.55 -16.66 -14.72
C GLY A 256 6.98 -16.77 -15.24
N LEU A 257 7.56 -15.68 -15.78
CA LEU A 257 8.97 -15.66 -16.21
C LEU A 257 9.95 -15.74 -15.04
N TYR A 258 9.57 -15.21 -13.87
CA TYR A 258 10.40 -15.19 -12.65
C TYR A 258 10.05 -16.32 -11.66
N ARG A 259 9.20 -17.27 -12.03
CA ARG A 259 8.72 -18.38 -11.17
C ARG A 259 8.16 -17.88 -9.82
N SER A 260 7.60 -16.68 -9.78
CA SER A 260 6.99 -16.10 -8.60
C SER A 260 5.47 -16.22 -8.68
N GLU A 261 4.82 -16.62 -7.60
CA GLU A 261 3.35 -16.63 -7.48
C GLU A 261 2.82 -15.21 -7.15
N CYS A 262 3.01 -14.27 -8.09
CA CYS A 262 2.46 -12.94 -7.93
C CYS A 262 1.08 -12.88 -8.57
N SER A 263 0.03 -12.85 -7.78
CA SER A 263 -1.32 -12.53 -8.23
C SER A 263 -1.69 -11.12 -7.76
N LEU A 264 -2.08 -10.25 -8.69
CA LEU A 264 -2.72 -8.99 -8.33
C LEU A 264 -4.10 -9.31 -7.73
N SER A 265 -4.17 -9.38 -6.41
CA SER A 265 -5.46 -9.48 -5.73
C SER A 265 -6.18 -8.13 -5.86
N GLY A 266 -7.41 -8.19 -6.36
CA GLY A 266 -8.30 -7.03 -6.37
C GLY A 266 -8.56 -6.50 -4.96
N LEU A 267 -9.14 -5.30 -4.87
CA LEU A 267 -9.52 -4.74 -3.58
C LEU A 267 -10.54 -5.68 -2.90
N SER A 268 -10.24 -6.11 -1.68
CA SER A 268 -11.18 -6.93 -0.89
C SER A 268 -12.48 -6.18 -0.62
N VAL A 269 -13.54 -6.89 -0.25
CA VAL A 269 -14.84 -6.29 0.08
C VAL A 269 -14.68 -5.27 1.22
N ASP A 270 -13.86 -5.60 2.22
CA ASP A 270 -13.58 -4.70 3.34
C ASP A 270 -12.83 -3.45 2.89
N GLY A 271 -11.85 -3.59 2.00
CA GLY A 271 -11.13 -2.48 1.39
C GLY A 271 -12.04 -1.58 0.55
N ALA A 272 -12.95 -2.17 -0.22
CA ALA A 272 -13.95 -1.44 -1.00
C ALA A 272 -14.90 -0.64 -0.10
N LEU A 273 -15.40 -1.24 0.98
CA LEU A 273 -16.24 -0.56 1.96
C LEU A 273 -15.49 0.57 2.65
N ALA A 274 -14.24 0.34 3.07
CA ALA A 274 -13.39 1.35 3.69
C ALA A 274 -13.14 2.54 2.75
N LEU A 275 -12.86 2.28 1.47
CA LEU A 275 -12.69 3.32 0.44
C LEU A 275 -13.95 4.17 0.28
N ILE A 276 -15.12 3.53 0.16
CA ILE A 276 -16.38 4.23 -0.03
C ILE A 276 -16.77 5.05 1.21
N ILE A 277 -16.56 4.49 2.40
CA ILE A 277 -16.81 5.21 3.67
C ILE A 277 -15.87 6.40 3.81
N ALA A 278 -14.57 6.22 3.55
CA ALA A 278 -13.58 7.29 3.59
C ALA A 278 -13.92 8.41 2.58
N ALA A 279 -14.32 8.05 1.36
CA ALA A 279 -14.76 8.99 0.34
C ALA A 279 -16.00 9.78 0.79
N MET A 280 -16.99 9.11 1.39
CA MET A 280 -18.20 9.73 1.92
C MET A 280 -17.88 10.70 3.07
N LEU A 281 -16.95 10.33 3.96
CA LEU A 281 -16.50 11.19 5.05
C LEU A 281 -15.75 12.42 4.54
N LEU A 282 -14.87 12.28 3.54
CA LEU A 282 -14.18 13.40 2.89
C LEU A 282 -15.19 14.34 2.21
N GLY A 283 -16.20 13.78 1.55
CA GLY A 283 -17.27 14.55 0.94
C GLY A 283 -18.10 15.34 1.96
N TRP A 284 -18.44 14.70 3.06
CA TRP A 284 -19.13 15.35 4.17
C TRP A 284 -18.29 16.45 4.82
N LEU A 285 -16.99 16.19 5.05
CA LEU A 285 -16.04 17.17 5.59
C LEU A 285 -15.91 18.39 4.68
N GLY A 286 -15.76 18.18 3.36
CA GLY A 286 -15.66 19.27 2.38
C GLY A 286 -16.92 20.16 2.40
N ALA A 287 -18.10 19.53 2.43
CA ALA A 287 -19.35 20.25 2.56
C ALA A 287 -19.44 21.01 3.91
N TRP A 288 -19.01 20.40 5.00
CA TRP A 288 -19.04 21.03 6.32
C TRP A 288 -18.16 22.28 6.39
N VAL A 289 -16.92 22.20 5.87
CA VAL A 289 -15.99 23.34 5.79
C VAL A 289 -16.59 24.48 4.96
N ALA A 290 -17.16 24.13 3.78
CA ALA A 290 -17.76 25.13 2.89
C ALA A 290 -18.97 25.83 3.54
N VAL A 291 -19.86 25.05 4.13
CA VAL A 291 -21.08 25.56 4.76
C VAL A 291 -20.73 26.45 5.95
N LYS A 292 -19.78 26.02 6.82
CA LYS A 292 -19.36 26.82 7.97
C LYS A 292 -18.77 28.17 7.56
N ARG A 293 -18.03 28.21 6.44
CA ARG A 293 -17.35 29.43 5.99
C ARG A 293 -18.26 30.41 5.25
N HIS A 294 -19.32 29.95 4.57
CA HIS A 294 -20.11 30.78 3.66
C HIS A 294 -21.54 31.03 4.15
N LEU A 295 -22.03 30.34 5.19
CA LEU A 295 -23.35 30.64 5.75
C LEU A 295 -23.32 31.87 6.65
N ASP A 296 -22.18 32.16 7.26
CA ASP A 296 -21.97 33.34 8.10
C ASP A 296 -21.99 34.64 7.26
N ASP A 297 -21.65 34.54 5.94
CA ASP A 297 -21.70 35.66 4.99
C ASP A 297 -23.15 36.02 4.52
N ILE A 298 -24.17 35.20 4.86
CA ILE A 298 -25.59 35.42 4.50
C ILE A 298 -26.40 35.83 5.74
N GLU A 299 -25.89 36.74 6.56
CA GLU A 299 -26.68 37.30 7.67
C GLU A 299 -27.59 38.44 7.18
N PRO A 300 -28.85 38.48 7.64
CA PRO A 300 -29.79 39.54 7.25
C PRO A 300 -29.43 40.95 7.73
N GLY A 301 -28.35 41.10 8.48
CA GLY A 301 -27.99 42.35 9.15
C GLY A 301 -27.31 43.40 8.26
N GLU A 302 -26.72 43.02 7.11
CA GLU A 302 -26.01 44.00 6.26
C GLU A 302 -26.86 44.71 5.22
N ILE A 303 -28.14 44.30 5.02
CA ILE A 303 -29.04 44.94 4.04
C ILE A 303 -29.81 46.13 4.63
N ALA A 304 -29.72 46.37 5.93
CA ALA A 304 -30.41 47.45 6.61
C ALA A 304 -29.57 48.73 6.79
N GLY A 305 -28.36 48.81 6.22
CA GLY A 305 -27.44 49.92 6.39
C GLY A 305 -26.89 50.51 5.09
N GLY A 306 -27.58 50.36 3.96
CA GLY A 306 -27.20 50.94 2.69
C GLY A 306 -28.27 51.88 2.12
#